data_2dab83754879cda9fee3ece3cbf7761b
#
_entry.id   2dab83754879cda9fee3ece3cbf7761b
#
_cell.length_a   1.000
_cell.length_b   1.000
_cell.length_c   1.000
_cell.angle_alpha   90.00
_cell.angle_beta   90.00
_cell.angle_gamma   90.00
#
_symmetry.space_group_name_H-M   'P 1'
#
loop_
_entity.id
_entity.type
_entity.pdbx_description
1 polymer ?
#
loop_
_entity_poly.entity_id
_entity_poly.type
_entity_poly.pdbx_seq_one_letter_code
_entity_poly.pdbx_strand_id
1 'polypeptide(L)'
;MKKIVLLLGLVLLTLTACGQKKSHTASSASTSEDKLDTTLPIISNAEKNTVVTKTLVFPKTENGSQQKQVVTYKDEQFLSLNIEQVNPNADDLKQAIKEYGVEEAQTVLNRSLEADEHYQQVKDLPGFSMSLQILNENELKRVTNLDFQTLDVDKSAETEYLKALKLKELLKMNPAQYVENQLLNGAKEE
;
A
#
# COMPACT_ATOMS: atom_id res chain seq x y z
N MET A 1 28.63 -3.41 -25.51
CA MET A 1 27.36 -3.62 -24.77
C MET A 1 27.39 -2.68 -23.58
N LYS A 2 26.65 -1.57 -23.65
CA LYS A 2 26.53 -0.61 -22.54
C LYS A 2 25.68 -1.26 -21.48
N LYS A 3 26.20 -1.40 -20.26
CA LYS A 3 25.43 -1.87 -19.10
C LYS A 3 24.39 -0.80 -18.76
N ILE A 4 23.14 -1.10 -19.04
CA ILE A 4 22.01 -0.27 -18.59
C ILE A 4 21.90 -0.52 -17.08
N VAL A 5 22.43 0.41 -16.30
CA VAL A 5 22.23 0.45 -14.85
C VAL A 5 20.86 1.10 -14.65
N LEU A 6 19.81 0.28 -14.61
CA LEU A 6 18.47 0.71 -14.25
C LEU A 6 18.49 1.02 -12.74
N LEU A 7 18.77 2.27 -12.39
CA LEU A 7 18.52 2.77 -11.05
C LEU A 7 17.02 2.76 -10.83
N LEU A 8 16.50 1.67 -10.26
CA LEU A 8 15.16 1.61 -9.72
C LEU A 8 15.07 2.62 -8.57
N GLY A 9 14.72 3.88 -8.92
CA GLY A 9 14.42 4.91 -7.94
C GLY A 9 13.26 4.43 -7.09
N LEU A 10 13.56 3.96 -5.89
CA LEU A 10 12.60 3.59 -4.88
C LEU A 10 11.87 4.86 -4.45
N VAL A 11 10.73 5.17 -5.07
CA VAL A 11 9.84 6.23 -4.60
C VAL A 11 9.24 5.74 -3.30
N LEU A 12 9.89 6.11 -2.20
CA LEU A 12 9.42 5.92 -0.84
C LEU A 12 8.21 6.84 -0.62
N LEU A 13 7.01 6.31 -0.83
CA LEU A 13 5.81 6.93 -0.32
C LEU A 13 5.80 6.72 1.20
N THR A 14 6.26 7.73 1.92
CA THR A 14 6.14 7.78 3.37
C THR A 14 4.67 7.81 3.75
N LEU A 15 4.22 6.79 4.46
CA LEU A 15 2.96 6.80 5.20
C LEU A 15 3.12 7.83 6.32
N THR A 16 2.79 9.08 6.05
CA THR A 16 2.75 10.12 7.08
C THR A 16 1.52 9.92 7.95
N ALA A 17 1.67 9.08 8.97
CA ALA A 17 0.75 9.06 10.10
C ALA A 17 1.06 10.27 10.99
N CYS A 18 0.53 11.44 10.65
CA CYS A 18 0.60 12.64 11.49
C CYS A 18 -0.47 12.54 12.58
N GLY A 19 -0.12 11.96 13.71
CA GLY A 19 -0.89 12.01 14.94
C GLY A 19 -0.82 13.40 15.58
N GLN A 20 -1.77 14.28 15.32
CA GLN A 20 -1.92 15.51 16.09
C GLN A 20 -2.68 15.23 17.39
N LYS A 21 -1.96 15.23 18.51
CA LYS A 21 -2.52 15.36 19.84
C LYS A 21 -3.12 16.76 20.00
N LYS A 22 -4.45 16.88 20.03
CA LYS A 22 -5.13 18.04 20.60
C LYS A 22 -5.50 17.78 22.04
N SER A 23 -4.81 18.46 22.95
CA SER A 23 -5.22 18.61 24.34
C SER A 23 -6.45 19.50 24.43
N HIS A 24 -7.56 19.00 24.97
CA HIS A 24 -8.67 19.85 25.41
C HIS A 24 -8.68 19.95 26.92
N THR A 25 -8.46 21.17 27.36
CA THR A 25 -8.63 21.64 28.74
C THR A 25 -10.10 21.66 29.08
N ALA A 26 -10.42 21.12 30.25
CA ALA A 26 -11.76 21.15 30.83
C ALA A 26 -12.14 22.59 31.26
N SER A 27 -13.38 22.95 31.00
CA SER A 27 -14.09 23.97 31.77
C SER A 27 -15.53 23.54 31.98
N SER A 28 -15.92 23.52 33.24
CA SER A 28 -17.22 23.16 33.76
C SER A 28 -18.23 24.31 33.57
N ALA A 29 -19.50 24.00 33.28
CA ALA A 29 -20.68 24.36 34.07
C ALA A 29 -22.01 24.15 33.35
N SER A 30 -22.91 23.54 34.09
CA SER A 30 -24.39 23.70 34.26
C SER A 30 -25.32 23.17 33.15
N THR A 31 -25.98 22.11 33.55
CA THR A 31 -27.43 21.80 33.61
C THR A 31 -28.36 22.37 32.54
N SER A 32 -28.86 21.45 31.67
CA SER A 32 -30.27 21.35 31.29
C SER A 32 -30.51 19.95 30.71
N GLU A 33 -31.49 19.23 31.28
CA GLU A 33 -31.99 17.95 30.81
C GLU A 33 -32.71 18.14 29.49
N ASP A 34 -32.10 17.72 28.40
CA ASP A 34 -32.78 17.42 27.14
C ASP A 34 -32.51 15.95 26.85
N LYS A 35 -33.60 15.18 26.85
CA LYS A 35 -33.59 13.78 26.42
C LYS A 35 -33.23 13.72 24.96
N LEU A 36 -31.93 13.62 24.69
CA LEU A 36 -31.44 13.15 23.39
C LEU A 36 -31.69 11.63 23.35
N ASP A 37 -32.66 11.28 22.54
CA ASP A 37 -32.87 9.91 22.10
C ASP A 37 -31.70 9.49 21.23
N THR A 38 -30.59 9.13 21.90
CA THR A 38 -29.37 8.65 21.25
C THR A 38 -29.60 7.19 20.90
N THR A 39 -30.37 6.93 19.84
CA THR A 39 -30.26 5.67 19.13
C THR A 39 -28.89 5.66 18.44
N LEU A 40 -27.84 5.32 19.20
CA LEU A 40 -26.61 4.86 18.62
C LEU A 40 -26.98 3.72 17.67
N PRO A 41 -26.53 3.73 16.42
CA PRO A 41 -26.73 2.58 15.57
C PRO A 41 -26.14 1.39 16.31
N ILE A 42 -26.99 0.43 16.65
CA ILE A 42 -26.54 -0.87 17.15
C ILE A 42 -25.72 -1.42 15.99
N ILE A 43 -24.39 -1.33 16.08
CA ILE A 43 -23.50 -2.05 15.21
C ILE A 43 -23.82 -3.52 15.46
N SER A 44 -24.64 -4.06 14.57
CA SER A 44 -25.11 -5.43 14.71
C SER A 44 -23.88 -6.35 14.75
N ASN A 45 -23.82 -7.22 15.75
CA ASN A 45 -22.78 -8.26 15.87
C ASN A 45 -22.77 -9.25 14.68
N ALA A 46 -23.53 -8.97 13.61
CA ALA A 46 -23.62 -9.79 12.41
C ALA A 46 -22.35 -9.72 11.51
N GLU A 47 -21.46 -8.72 11.72
CA GLU A 47 -20.21 -8.62 10.97
C GLU A 47 -19.04 -9.39 11.59
N LYS A 48 -19.19 -9.89 12.82
CA LYS A 48 -18.20 -10.77 13.43
C LYS A 48 -18.17 -12.08 12.66
N ASN A 49 -17.04 -12.41 12.09
CA ASN A 49 -16.72 -13.57 11.25
C ASN A 49 -16.82 -13.38 9.72
N THR A 50 -17.14 -12.21 9.22
CA THR A 50 -17.18 -11.97 7.78
C THR A 50 -15.82 -11.43 7.29
N VAL A 51 -15.33 -11.99 6.20
CA VAL A 51 -14.15 -11.43 5.49
C VAL A 51 -14.62 -10.19 4.76
N VAL A 52 -13.94 -9.08 5.00
CA VAL A 52 -14.20 -7.78 4.38
C VAL A 52 -13.04 -7.46 3.44
N THR A 53 -13.37 -7.01 2.23
CA THR A 53 -12.38 -6.50 1.27
C THR A 53 -12.74 -5.07 0.90
N LYS A 54 -11.79 -4.17 1.02
CA LYS A 54 -11.90 -2.76 0.69
C LYS A 54 -10.88 -2.38 -0.36
N THR A 55 -11.32 -1.69 -1.39
CA THR A 55 -10.46 -1.15 -2.44
C THR A 55 -10.33 0.37 -2.26
N LEU A 56 -9.11 0.85 -2.12
CA LEU A 56 -8.78 2.24 -1.86
C LEU A 56 -7.94 2.79 -3.02
N VAL A 57 -8.44 3.82 -3.68
CA VAL A 57 -7.73 4.52 -4.76
C VAL A 57 -7.29 5.88 -4.28
N PHE A 58 -5.98 6.12 -4.34
CA PHE A 58 -5.39 7.38 -3.94
C PHE A 58 -5.39 8.37 -5.11
N PRO A 59 -5.48 9.67 -4.84
CA PRO A 59 -5.36 10.68 -5.89
C PRO A 59 -3.99 10.60 -6.55
N LYS A 60 -3.95 10.93 -7.83
CA LYS A 60 -2.69 11.01 -8.58
C LYS A 60 -1.82 12.12 -7.98
N THR A 61 -0.56 11.81 -7.74
CA THR A 61 0.42 12.76 -7.19
C THR A 61 0.91 13.74 -8.27
N GLU A 62 1.57 14.84 -7.87
CA GLU A 62 2.12 15.83 -8.79
C GLU A 62 3.11 15.24 -9.81
N ASN A 63 3.88 14.23 -9.40
CA ASN A 63 4.81 13.53 -10.29
C ASN A 63 4.11 12.50 -11.22
N GLY A 64 2.79 12.40 -11.15
CA GLY A 64 2.00 11.49 -11.99
C GLY A 64 1.83 10.07 -11.46
N SER A 65 2.37 9.74 -10.28
CA SER A 65 2.19 8.42 -9.67
C SER A 65 0.79 8.27 -9.08
N GLN A 66 0.24 7.06 -9.15
CA GLN A 66 -1.04 6.70 -8.54
C GLN A 66 -0.92 5.38 -7.80
N GLN A 67 -1.59 5.29 -6.66
CA GLN A 67 -1.64 4.07 -5.86
C GLN A 67 -3.07 3.60 -5.68
N LYS A 68 -3.23 2.28 -5.69
CA LYS A 68 -4.44 1.56 -5.32
C LYS A 68 -4.06 0.51 -4.29
N GLN A 69 -4.89 0.34 -3.28
CA GLN A 69 -4.72 -0.70 -2.27
C GLN A 69 -5.98 -1.54 -2.19
N VAL A 70 -5.80 -2.86 -2.10
CA VAL A 70 -6.89 -3.77 -1.74
C VAL A 70 -6.55 -4.38 -0.39
N VAL A 71 -7.36 -4.05 0.61
CA VAL A 71 -7.20 -4.48 1.99
C VAL A 71 -8.23 -5.55 2.28
N THR A 72 -7.78 -6.76 2.63
CA THR A 72 -8.67 -7.83 3.07
C THR A 72 -8.41 -8.13 4.54
N TYR A 73 -9.47 -8.17 5.32
CA TYR A 73 -9.38 -8.42 6.76
C TYR A 73 -10.61 -9.19 7.28
N LYS A 74 -10.45 -9.76 8.45
CA LYS A 74 -11.51 -10.41 9.19
C LYS A 74 -11.42 -9.99 10.66
N ASP A 75 -12.52 -9.45 11.18
CA ASP A 75 -12.54 -8.87 12.53
C ASP A 75 -11.44 -7.81 12.71
N GLU A 76 -10.51 -8.00 13.61
CA GLU A 76 -9.39 -7.10 13.88
C GLU A 76 -8.06 -7.55 13.23
N GLN A 77 -8.11 -8.51 12.29
CA GLN A 77 -6.93 -9.10 11.70
C GLN A 77 -6.85 -8.83 10.20
N PHE A 78 -5.72 -8.27 9.75
CA PHE A 78 -5.40 -8.23 8.34
C PHE A 78 -5.17 -9.66 7.81
N LEU A 79 -5.79 -9.97 6.68
CA LEU A 79 -5.55 -11.21 5.94
C LEU A 79 -4.58 -10.97 4.79
N SER A 80 -4.80 -9.91 4.02
CA SER A 80 -3.91 -9.55 2.91
C SER A 80 -3.92 -8.05 2.61
N LEU A 81 -2.85 -7.59 1.99
CA LEU A 81 -2.73 -6.27 1.43
C LEU A 81 -2.12 -6.38 0.03
N ASN A 82 -2.89 -5.95 -0.98
CA ASN A 82 -2.38 -5.75 -2.32
C ASN A 82 -2.13 -4.26 -2.54
N ILE A 83 -0.96 -3.92 -3.05
CA ILE A 83 -0.58 -2.53 -3.38
C ILE A 83 -0.24 -2.49 -4.86
N GLU A 84 -1.04 -1.78 -5.62
CA GLU A 84 -0.80 -1.48 -7.03
C GLU A 84 -0.33 -0.03 -7.15
N GLN A 85 0.80 0.19 -7.80
CA GLN A 85 1.36 1.52 -8.06
C GLN A 85 1.61 1.68 -9.55
N VAL A 86 1.03 2.71 -10.13
CA VAL A 86 1.33 3.15 -11.48
C VAL A 86 2.22 4.37 -11.39
N ASN A 87 3.41 4.28 -11.96
CA ASN A 87 4.42 5.33 -11.93
C ASN A 87 4.81 5.72 -13.36
N PRO A 88 5.22 6.98 -13.59
CA PRO A 88 5.86 7.36 -14.84
C PRO A 88 7.12 6.53 -15.08
N ASN A 89 7.33 6.11 -16.33
CA ASN A 89 8.55 5.43 -16.72
C ASN A 89 9.75 6.37 -16.59
N ALA A 90 10.86 5.84 -16.09
CA ALA A 90 12.15 6.51 -16.16
C ALA A 90 12.60 6.69 -17.62
N ASP A 91 13.42 7.70 -17.89
CA ASP A 91 13.81 8.04 -19.25
C ASP A 91 14.58 6.92 -19.95
N ASP A 92 15.39 6.16 -19.20
CA ASP A 92 16.10 4.99 -19.73
C ASP A 92 15.13 3.90 -20.19
N LEU A 93 14.03 3.68 -19.44
CA LEU A 93 13.00 2.72 -19.82
C LEU A 93 12.22 3.20 -21.03
N LYS A 94 11.87 4.50 -21.10
CA LYS A 94 11.21 5.09 -22.29
C LYS A 94 12.09 4.94 -23.52
N GLN A 95 13.40 5.18 -23.39
CA GLN A 95 14.32 4.98 -24.47
C GLN A 95 14.40 3.52 -24.91
N ALA A 96 14.48 2.58 -23.96
CA ALA A 96 14.47 1.16 -24.27
C ALA A 96 13.20 0.71 -24.98
N ILE A 97 12.04 1.23 -24.56
CA ILE A 97 10.76 0.94 -25.22
C ILE A 97 10.73 1.46 -26.66
N LYS A 98 11.27 2.66 -26.92
CA LYS A 98 11.35 3.24 -28.27
C LYS A 98 12.31 2.47 -29.18
N GLU A 99 13.39 1.98 -28.64
CA GLU A 99 14.45 1.30 -29.41
C GLU A 99 14.10 -0.17 -29.68
N TYR A 100 13.53 -0.87 -28.69
CA TYR A 100 13.36 -2.32 -28.73
C TYR A 100 11.89 -2.77 -28.69
N GLY A 101 10.95 -1.86 -28.43
CA GLY A 101 9.52 -2.17 -28.19
C GLY A 101 9.22 -2.61 -26.76
N VAL A 102 7.93 -2.67 -26.46
CA VAL A 102 7.43 -2.97 -25.08
C VAL A 102 7.82 -4.39 -24.64
N GLU A 103 7.72 -5.39 -25.51
CA GLU A 103 7.96 -6.79 -25.15
C GLU A 103 9.44 -7.05 -24.76
N GLU A 104 10.39 -6.52 -25.55
CA GLU A 104 11.79 -6.68 -25.23
C GLU A 104 12.18 -5.84 -24.01
N ALA A 105 11.67 -4.62 -23.89
CA ALA A 105 11.87 -3.77 -22.71
C ALA A 105 11.33 -4.45 -21.43
N GLN A 106 10.16 -5.13 -21.51
CA GLN A 106 9.60 -5.90 -20.38
C GLN A 106 10.51 -7.07 -20.02
N THR A 107 11.05 -7.77 -21.01
CA THR A 107 12.00 -8.88 -20.78
C THR A 107 13.26 -8.40 -20.05
N VAL A 108 13.81 -7.26 -20.47
CA VAL A 108 14.97 -6.64 -19.81
C VAL A 108 14.64 -6.19 -18.39
N LEU A 109 13.48 -5.58 -18.19
CA LEU A 109 12.99 -5.14 -16.88
C LEU A 109 12.87 -6.32 -15.90
N ASN A 110 12.24 -7.43 -16.32
CA ASN A 110 12.10 -8.62 -15.49
C ASN A 110 13.48 -9.23 -15.15
N ARG A 111 14.39 -9.27 -16.10
CA ARG A 111 15.76 -9.75 -15.84
C ARG A 111 16.51 -8.83 -14.87
N SER A 112 16.30 -7.53 -14.95
CA SER A 112 16.89 -6.56 -14.01
C SER A 112 16.31 -6.73 -12.60
N LEU A 113 15.01 -6.99 -12.48
CA LEU A 113 14.37 -7.30 -11.20
C LEU A 113 14.94 -8.57 -10.58
N GLU A 114 15.09 -9.63 -11.39
CA GLU A 114 15.67 -10.90 -10.93
C GLU A 114 17.17 -10.77 -10.58
N ALA A 115 17.85 -9.76 -11.06
CA ALA A 115 19.24 -9.48 -10.73
C ALA A 115 19.40 -8.52 -9.54
N ASP A 116 18.31 -7.96 -9.02
CA ASP A 116 18.32 -7.03 -7.89
C ASP A 116 18.53 -7.77 -6.57
N GLU A 117 19.60 -7.42 -5.85
CA GLU A 117 20.00 -8.10 -4.60
C GLU A 117 18.95 -7.95 -3.49
N HIS A 118 18.21 -6.84 -3.44
CA HIS A 118 17.16 -6.61 -2.46
C HIS A 118 15.92 -7.44 -2.80
N TYR A 119 15.58 -7.56 -4.08
CA TYR A 119 14.49 -8.42 -4.52
C TYR A 119 14.78 -9.89 -4.24
N GLN A 120 16.02 -10.33 -4.42
CA GLN A 120 16.44 -11.70 -4.09
C GLN A 120 16.24 -12.06 -2.62
N GLN A 121 16.24 -11.09 -1.70
CA GLN A 121 15.99 -11.33 -0.28
C GLN A 121 14.52 -11.59 0.05
N VAL A 122 13.61 -11.18 -0.83
CA VAL A 122 12.16 -11.22 -0.55
C VAL A 122 11.38 -12.12 -1.49
N LYS A 123 11.86 -12.40 -2.71
CA LYS A 123 11.08 -13.08 -3.75
C LYS A 123 10.54 -14.46 -3.36
N ASP A 124 11.29 -15.17 -2.52
CA ASP A 124 10.95 -16.51 -2.05
C ASP A 124 10.30 -16.52 -0.65
N LEU A 125 9.98 -15.35 -0.09
CA LEU A 125 9.27 -15.29 1.18
C LEU A 125 7.82 -15.75 1.01
N PRO A 126 7.36 -16.73 1.81
CA PRO A 126 5.96 -17.13 1.82
C PRO A 126 5.06 -15.90 2.05
N GLY A 127 3.99 -15.79 1.29
CA GLY A 127 3.04 -14.67 1.41
C GLY A 127 3.49 -13.35 0.77
N PHE A 128 4.65 -13.31 0.14
CA PHE A 128 5.10 -12.16 -0.65
C PHE A 128 5.10 -12.48 -2.15
N SER A 129 4.62 -11.54 -2.95
CA SER A 129 4.91 -11.51 -4.38
C SER A 129 4.98 -10.08 -4.89
N MET A 130 5.80 -9.87 -5.91
CA MET A 130 5.89 -8.60 -6.61
C MET A 130 6.04 -8.83 -8.12
N SER A 131 5.41 -7.95 -8.90
CA SER A 131 5.56 -7.93 -10.35
C SER A 131 5.68 -6.51 -10.86
N LEU A 132 6.39 -6.37 -11.99
CA LEU A 132 6.51 -5.12 -12.76
C LEU A 132 5.90 -5.35 -14.14
N GLN A 133 5.09 -4.40 -14.60
CA GLN A 133 4.45 -4.44 -15.91
C GLN A 133 4.55 -3.08 -16.58
N ILE A 134 5.14 -3.04 -17.77
CA ILE A 134 5.10 -1.86 -18.63
C ILE A 134 3.69 -1.77 -19.21
N LEU A 135 2.94 -0.72 -18.86
CA LEU A 135 1.59 -0.49 -19.38
C LEU A 135 1.64 0.15 -20.77
N ASN A 136 2.53 1.09 -20.95
CA ASN A 136 2.75 1.83 -22.18
C ASN A 136 4.12 2.53 -22.14
N GLU A 137 4.42 3.38 -23.14
CA GLU A 137 5.68 4.13 -23.18
C GLU A 137 5.93 5.02 -21.95
N ASN A 138 4.86 5.45 -21.26
CA ASN A 138 4.96 6.45 -20.19
C ASN A 138 4.74 5.88 -18.79
N GLU A 139 4.16 4.69 -18.64
CA GLU A 139 3.69 4.18 -17.37
C GLU A 139 4.12 2.74 -17.10
N LEU A 140 4.62 2.52 -15.89
CA LEU A 140 4.98 1.24 -15.30
C LEU A 140 4.07 0.96 -14.11
N LYS A 141 3.50 -0.23 -14.08
CA LYS A 141 2.75 -0.75 -12.95
C LYS A 141 3.62 -1.69 -12.11
N ARG A 142 3.64 -1.47 -10.81
CA ARG A 142 4.16 -2.40 -9.82
C ARG A 142 3.01 -2.94 -8.99
N VAL A 143 2.94 -4.24 -8.83
CA VAL A 143 1.98 -4.90 -7.95
C VAL A 143 2.75 -5.62 -6.85
N THR A 144 2.43 -5.34 -5.61
CA THR A 144 2.99 -6.02 -4.42
C THR A 144 1.85 -6.68 -3.66
N ASN A 145 1.94 -7.97 -3.43
CA ASN A 145 0.97 -8.74 -2.65
C ASN A 145 1.61 -9.19 -1.33
N LEU A 146 0.88 -9.02 -0.26
CA LEU A 146 1.23 -9.48 1.08
C LEU A 146 0.07 -10.33 1.62
N ASP A 147 0.31 -11.61 1.83
CA ASP A 147 -0.60 -12.52 2.52
C ASP A 147 -0.11 -12.70 3.96
N PHE A 148 -0.75 -12.02 4.89
CA PHE A 148 -0.35 -12.02 6.30
C PHE A 148 -0.64 -13.34 7.03
N GLN A 149 -1.34 -14.27 6.40
CA GLN A 149 -1.57 -15.60 6.95
C GLN A 149 -0.33 -16.50 6.82
N THR A 150 0.53 -16.20 5.85
CA THR A 150 1.74 -16.99 5.54
C THR A 150 3.03 -16.19 5.65
N LEU A 151 2.97 -14.87 5.61
CA LEU A 151 4.14 -13.98 5.63
C LEU A 151 4.80 -13.97 7.02
N ASP A 152 6.09 -14.28 7.09
CA ASP A 152 6.92 -14.02 8.26
C ASP A 152 7.21 -12.51 8.35
N VAL A 153 6.38 -11.82 9.15
CA VAL A 153 6.44 -10.36 9.29
C VAL A 153 7.74 -9.89 9.93
N ASP A 154 8.30 -10.63 10.87
CA ASP A 154 9.54 -10.24 11.53
C ASP A 154 10.71 -10.25 10.55
N LYS A 155 10.85 -11.33 9.80
CA LYS A 155 11.86 -11.46 8.77
C LYS A 155 11.65 -10.46 7.61
N SER A 156 10.41 -10.27 7.19
CA SER A 156 10.05 -9.37 6.09
C SER A 156 10.33 -7.90 6.42
N ALA A 157 10.05 -7.47 7.66
CA ALA A 157 10.22 -6.08 8.09
C ALA A 157 11.69 -5.62 8.13
N GLU A 158 12.63 -6.55 8.09
CA GLU A 158 14.08 -6.26 8.09
C GLU A 158 14.62 -6.05 6.66
N THR A 159 13.87 -6.45 5.63
CA THR A 159 14.29 -6.32 4.23
C THR A 159 14.07 -4.90 3.70
N GLU A 160 14.97 -4.42 2.86
CA GLU A 160 14.88 -3.07 2.28
C GLU A 160 13.59 -2.85 1.47
N TYR A 161 13.10 -3.89 0.79
CA TYR A 161 11.86 -3.82 0.02
C TYR A 161 10.61 -3.58 0.86
N LEU A 162 10.54 -4.16 2.06
CA LEU A 162 9.34 -4.16 2.89
C LEU A 162 9.44 -3.25 4.11
N LYS A 163 10.63 -2.80 4.45
CA LYS A 163 10.91 -1.90 5.59
C LYS A 163 10.06 -0.62 5.56
N ALA A 164 9.89 -0.05 4.36
CA ALA A 164 9.10 1.18 4.18
C ALA A 164 7.60 0.98 4.47
N LEU A 165 7.10 -0.23 4.39
CA LEU A 165 5.69 -0.56 4.66
C LEU A 165 5.38 -0.61 6.16
N LYS A 166 6.41 -0.61 7.03
CA LYS A 166 6.25 -0.65 8.49
C LYS A 166 5.26 -1.73 8.94
N LEU A 167 5.45 -2.95 8.42
CA LEU A 167 4.50 -4.06 8.58
C LEU A 167 4.16 -4.35 10.05
N LYS A 168 5.14 -4.23 10.96
CA LYS A 168 4.92 -4.45 12.41
C LYS A 168 3.96 -3.40 13.02
N GLU A 169 4.03 -2.16 12.57
CA GLU A 169 3.13 -1.09 12.99
C GLU A 169 1.76 -1.26 12.32
N LEU A 170 1.73 -1.57 11.04
CA LEU A 170 0.51 -1.83 10.29
C LEU A 170 -0.34 -2.91 10.97
N LEU A 171 0.25 -4.05 11.32
CA LEU A 171 -0.47 -5.18 11.90
C LEU A 171 -0.92 -4.98 13.35
N LYS A 172 -0.45 -3.92 14.03
CA LYS A 172 -0.97 -3.50 15.35
C LYS A 172 -2.21 -2.62 15.25
N MET A 173 -2.50 -2.07 14.08
CA MET A 173 -3.70 -1.26 13.86
C MET A 173 -4.92 -2.14 13.64
N ASN A 174 -6.09 -1.66 14.05
CA ASN A 174 -7.34 -2.26 13.63
C ASN A 174 -7.54 -2.02 12.12
N PRO A 175 -7.82 -3.06 11.29
CA PRO A 175 -7.93 -2.91 9.84
C PRO A 175 -9.01 -1.92 9.39
N ALA A 176 -10.17 -1.90 10.06
CA ALA A 176 -11.23 -0.94 9.74
C ALA A 176 -10.77 0.50 10.00
N GLN A 177 -10.06 0.72 11.12
CA GLN A 177 -9.45 2.02 11.42
C GLN A 177 -8.35 2.39 10.42
N TYR A 178 -7.57 1.42 9.95
CA TYR A 178 -6.61 1.65 8.87
C TYR A 178 -7.31 2.17 7.61
N VAL A 179 -8.39 1.50 7.17
CA VAL A 179 -9.17 1.92 6.00
C VAL A 179 -9.71 3.33 6.19
N GLU A 180 -10.33 3.62 7.35
CA GLU A 180 -10.84 4.95 7.68
C GLU A 180 -9.75 6.02 7.62
N ASN A 181 -8.58 5.75 8.17
CA ASN A 181 -7.44 6.66 8.12
C ASN A 181 -6.99 6.93 6.67
N GLN A 182 -6.99 5.92 5.78
CA GLN A 182 -6.66 6.13 4.37
C GLN A 182 -7.70 7.02 3.66
N LEU A 183 -9.00 6.83 3.96
CA LEU A 183 -10.06 7.68 3.43
C LEU A 183 -9.92 9.13 3.91
N LEU A 184 -9.61 9.34 5.18
CA LEU A 184 -9.32 10.67 5.73
C LEU A 184 -8.08 11.32 5.09
N ASN A 185 -7.11 10.53 4.66
CA ASN A 185 -5.92 10.99 3.94
C ASN A 185 -6.13 11.16 2.43
N GLY A 186 -7.38 11.12 1.96
CA GLY A 186 -7.76 11.44 0.59
C GLY A 186 -7.93 10.25 -0.35
N ALA A 187 -7.77 9.02 0.12
CA ALA A 187 -8.18 7.85 -0.67
C ALA A 187 -9.70 7.85 -0.89
N LYS A 188 -10.14 7.21 -1.96
CA LYS A 188 -11.54 6.95 -2.27
C LYS A 188 -11.77 5.45 -2.31
N GLU A 189 -12.87 5.01 -1.74
CA GLU A 189 -13.32 3.62 -1.86
C GLU A 189 -13.97 3.39 -3.23
N GLU A 190 -13.59 2.30 -3.90
CA GLU A 190 -14.20 1.76 -5.12
C GLU A 190 -15.18 0.62 -4.80
#